data_b2462ceeed6d9ace490183224ae9d997
#
_entry.id   b2462ceeed6d9ace490183224ae9d997
#
_cell.length_a   1.000
_cell.length_b   1.000
_cell.length_c   1.000
_cell.angle_alpha   90.00
_cell.angle_beta   90.00
_cell.angle_gamma   90.00
#
_symmetry.space_group_name_H-M   'P 1'
#
loop_
_entity.id
_entity.type
_entity.pdbx_description
1 polymer ?
#
loop_
_entity_poly.entity_id
_entity_poly.type
_entity_poly.pdbx_seq_one_letter_code
_entity_poly.pdbx_strand_id
1 'polypeptide(L)'
;MTRPLGIYLHIPFCKQKCVYCDFYSLPRREGDMDAYVSALEQQLAQYAEAAEGHDVTSVYFGGGTPSCLGADRLCRLLRKVCAAFHVTHSAEITFEANPDSAADPRALSELRRAGFNRISLGMQSADDGELRALGRIHTMAQVRASVEAAREAGFENLSLDLIYGLPGQDLPRWRETLSAAVGLNPEHLSCYGLKAEPGTPLYARRETLPGDEVQADLYLETVDFLEARGYRQYEISNFARPGRESRHNLKYWTLEEYLGFGPGAHSYFQGRRFAWARDLDAFLRGDRILSEARRVSPRDRREEYLMLRLRLTRGLHPDHFEGTFGLDFSPFLPFLERCEAAGYAVRREGAWRLTPRGFLVSNQIIGELLALLPPCP
;
A
#
# COMPACT_ATOMS: atom_id res chain seq x y z
N MET A 1 -10.06 23.42 13.43
CA MET A 1 -8.91 22.72 12.82
C MET A 1 -9.45 21.82 11.72
N THR A 2 -8.88 21.86 10.54
CA THR A 2 -9.22 20.96 9.43
C THR A 2 -8.77 19.53 9.76
N ARG A 3 -9.44 18.52 9.20
CA ARG A 3 -9.10 17.10 9.39
C ARG A 3 -8.28 16.57 8.23
N PRO A 4 -7.21 15.79 8.46
CA PRO A 4 -6.44 15.22 7.37
C PRO A 4 -7.26 14.17 6.60
N LEU A 5 -7.16 14.18 5.26
CA LEU A 5 -7.84 13.26 4.36
C LEU A 5 -6.85 12.66 3.35
N GLY A 6 -7.02 11.39 3.03
CA GLY A 6 -6.39 10.73 1.89
C GLY A 6 -7.36 10.60 0.72
N ILE A 7 -6.88 10.78 -0.51
CA ILE A 7 -7.64 10.48 -1.71
C ILE A 7 -6.96 9.31 -2.44
N TYR A 8 -7.71 8.23 -2.68
CA TYR A 8 -7.26 7.08 -3.45
C TYR A 8 -8.04 6.98 -4.76
N LEU A 9 -7.36 6.90 -5.89
CA LEU A 9 -7.97 6.66 -7.20
C LEU A 9 -7.56 5.26 -7.68
N HIS A 10 -8.55 4.39 -7.82
CA HIS A 10 -8.32 3.04 -8.34
C HIS A 10 -8.33 3.03 -9.85
N ILE A 11 -7.23 2.72 -10.48
CA ILE A 11 -7.08 2.66 -11.95
C ILE A 11 -7.04 1.18 -12.36
N PRO A 12 -8.14 0.61 -12.89
CA PRO A 12 -8.24 -0.84 -13.07
C PRO A 12 -7.58 -1.36 -14.36
N PHE A 13 -6.73 -0.59 -15.01
CA PHE A 13 -6.15 -0.97 -16.30
C PHE A 13 -4.76 -1.57 -16.14
N CYS A 14 -4.49 -2.65 -16.89
CA CYS A 14 -3.17 -3.27 -17.03
C CYS A 14 -2.95 -3.66 -18.49
N LYS A 15 -1.70 -3.63 -18.97
CA LYS A 15 -1.36 -4.24 -20.27
C LYS A 15 -1.52 -5.76 -20.21
N GLN A 16 -1.10 -6.36 -19.10
CA GLN A 16 -1.19 -7.80 -18.83
C GLN A 16 -1.46 -8.03 -17.35
N LYS A 17 -2.29 -9.03 -17.00
CA LYS A 17 -2.54 -9.45 -15.63
C LYS A 17 -1.50 -10.47 -15.19
N CYS A 18 -0.81 -10.21 -14.09
CA CYS A 18 0.20 -11.11 -13.52
C CYS A 18 -0.48 -12.37 -12.92
N VAL A 19 0.25 -13.48 -12.87
CA VAL A 19 -0.30 -14.77 -12.44
C VAL A 19 -0.68 -14.84 -10.95
N TYR A 20 -0.16 -13.92 -10.14
CA TYR A 20 -0.40 -13.84 -8.68
C TYR A 20 -1.41 -12.75 -8.28
N CYS A 21 -1.78 -11.86 -9.21
CA CYS A 21 -2.50 -10.63 -8.88
C CYS A 21 -3.99 -10.87 -8.66
N ASP A 22 -4.48 -10.59 -7.45
CA ASP A 22 -5.90 -10.61 -7.06
C ASP A 22 -6.57 -9.23 -7.07
N PHE A 23 -5.80 -8.17 -7.34
CA PHE A 23 -6.36 -6.83 -7.46
C PHE A 23 -7.38 -6.75 -8.58
N TYR A 24 -8.37 -5.89 -8.39
CA TYR A 24 -9.30 -5.58 -9.47
C TYR A 24 -8.58 -4.84 -10.59
N SER A 25 -8.15 -5.60 -11.60
CA SER A 25 -7.42 -5.10 -12.75
C SER A 25 -7.83 -5.85 -14.01
N LEU A 26 -7.97 -5.10 -15.11
CA LEU A 26 -8.54 -5.56 -16.37
C LEU A 26 -7.51 -5.30 -17.50
N PRO A 27 -7.00 -6.36 -18.13
CA PRO A 27 -6.16 -6.20 -19.32
C PRO A 27 -7.00 -5.92 -20.56
N ARG A 28 -6.40 -5.28 -21.56
CA ARG A 28 -6.96 -5.07 -22.90
C ARG A 28 -8.27 -4.26 -22.93
N ARG A 29 -8.37 -3.23 -22.05
CA ARG A 29 -9.54 -2.33 -21.95
C ARG A 29 -9.14 -0.87 -22.27
N GLU A 30 -8.13 -0.67 -23.14
CA GLU A 30 -7.56 0.65 -23.48
C GLU A 30 -8.63 1.58 -24.09
N GLY A 31 -9.59 1.02 -24.84
CA GLY A 31 -10.69 1.77 -25.44
C GLY A 31 -11.64 2.45 -24.43
N ASP A 32 -11.63 1.98 -23.17
CA ASP A 32 -12.52 2.50 -22.13
C ASP A 32 -11.87 3.63 -21.31
N MET A 33 -10.58 3.90 -21.50
CA MET A 33 -9.83 4.81 -20.62
C MET A 33 -10.37 6.24 -20.58
N ASP A 34 -10.81 6.79 -21.73
CA ASP A 34 -11.36 8.15 -21.77
C ASP A 34 -12.73 8.25 -21.12
N ALA A 35 -13.60 7.26 -21.36
CA ALA A 35 -14.88 7.15 -20.70
C ALA A 35 -14.72 6.97 -19.19
N TYR A 36 -13.74 6.14 -18.78
CA TYR A 36 -13.37 5.92 -17.39
C TYR A 36 -12.93 7.22 -16.68
N VAL A 37 -12.01 7.96 -17.30
CA VAL A 37 -11.53 9.24 -16.74
C VAL A 37 -12.70 10.20 -16.55
N SER A 38 -13.61 10.31 -17.54
CA SER A 38 -14.79 11.16 -17.44
C SER A 38 -15.76 10.73 -16.35
N ALA A 39 -15.99 9.42 -16.17
CA ALA A 39 -16.83 8.86 -15.10
C ALA A 39 -16.20 9.08 -13.71
N LEU A 40 -14.87 8.98 -13.61
CA LEU A 40 -14.14 9.22 -12.36
C LEU A 40 -14.16 10.69 -11.96
N GLU A 41 -14.05 11.62 -12.91
CA GLU A 41 -14.20 13.07 -12.67
C GLU A 41 -15.59 13.44 -12.13
N GLN A 42 -16.64 12.79 -12.63
CA GLN A 42 -17.99 12.96 -12.13
C GLN A 42 -18.13 12.45 -10.70
N GLN A 43 -17.54 11.27 -10.40
CA GLN A 43 -17.56 10.70 -9.05
C GLN A 43 -16.81 11.59 -8.05
N LEU A 44 -15.64 12.14 -8.42
CA LEU A 44 -14.87 13.08 -7.58
C LEU A 44 -15.71 14.33 -7.25
N ALA A 45 -16.43 14.88 -8.22
CA ALA A 45 -17.26 16.06 -8.01
C ALA A 45 -18.41 15.84 -7.01
N GLN A 46 -18.96 14.61 -6.94
CA GLN A 46 -20.05 14.27 -6.02
C GLN A 46 -19.65 14.30 -4.55
N TYR A 47 -18.35 14.18 -4.24
CA TYR A 47 -17.84 14.15 -2.86
C TYR A 47 -17.21 15.47 -2.42
N ALA A 48 -17.16 16.48 -3.28
CA ALA A 48 -16.53 17.76 -2.98
C ALA A 48 -17.14 18.43 -1.74
N GLU A 49 -18.46 18.54 -1.69
CA GLU A 49 -19.20 19.13 -0.56
C GLU A 49 -19.01 18.30 0.74
N ALA A 50 -19.10 16.97 0.65
CA ALA A 50 -18.94 16.10 1.82
C ALA A 50 -17.54 16.18 2.44
N ALA A 51 -16.53 16.56 1.65
CA ALA A 51 -15.15 16.72 2.08
C ALA A 51 -14.80 18.15 2.54
N GLU A 52 -15.75 19.08 2.57
CA GLU A 52 -15.51 20.41 3.13
C GLU A 52 -14.99 20.33 4.57
N GLY A 53 -14.02 21.19 4.92
CA GLY A 53 -13.34 21.17 6.22
C GLY A 53 -12.27 20.09 6.38
N HIS A 54 -11.92 19.38 5.30
CA HIS A 54 -10.78 18.46 5.29
C HIS A 54 -9.62 19.01 4.46
N ASP A 55 -8.40 18.74 4.93
CA ASP A 55 -7.14 18.98 4.21
C ASP A 55 -6.68 17.67 3.57
N VAL A 56 -6.66 17.62 2.24
CA VAL A 56 -6.10 16.46 1.53
C VAL A 56 -4.59 16.51 1.63
N THR A 57 -4.03 15.61 2.42
CA THR A 57 -2.58 15.52 2.69
C THR A 57 -1.89 14.42 1.89
N SER A 58 -2.68 13.55 1.21
CA SER A 58 -2.15 12.58 0.24
C SER A 58 -3.16 12.26 -0.86
N VAL A 59 -2.65 12.09 -2.08
CA VAL A 59 -3.38 11.57 -3.24
C VAL A 59 -2.62 10.38 -3.79
N TYR A 60 -3.29 9.26 -3.98
CA TYR A 60 -2.66 8.02 -4.43
C TYR A 60 -3.42 7.42 -5.62
N PHE A 61 -2.73 7.27 -6.73
CA PHE A 61 -3.23 6.59 -7.92
C PHE A 61 -2.66 5.18 -7.92
N GLY A 62 -3.51 4.19 -7.70
CA GLY A 62 -3.11 2.78 -7.59
C GLY A 62 -4.09 1.82 -8.25
N GLY A 63 -3.90 0.53 -8.01
CA GLY A 63 -4.83 -0.54 -8.38
C GLY A 63 -4.31 -1.52 -9.41
N GLY A 64 -4.55 -1.31 -10.69
CA GLY A 64 -3.94 -2.08 -11.78
C GLY A 64 -2.55 -1.53 -12.10
N THR A 65 -2.48 -0.63 -13.06
CA THR A 65 -1.24 0.06 -13.45
C THR A 65 -1.59 1.48 -13.89
N PRO A 66 -1.62 2.47 -12.99
CA PRO A 66 -1.99 3.84 -13.32
C PRO A 66 -1.21 4.45 -14.49
N SER A 67 0.09 4.15 -14.61
CA SER A 67 0.90 4.63 -15.73
C SER A 67 0.40 4.18 -17.11
N CYS A 68 -0.45 3.15 -17.19
CA CYS A 68 -1.09 2.74 -18.46
C CYS A 68 -2.09 3.77 -19.01
N LEU A 69 -2.64 4.66 -18.13
CA LEU A 69 -3.51 5.75 -18.61
C LEU A 69 -2.78 6.79 -19.47
N GLY A 70 -1.45 6.90 -19.31
CA GLY A 70 -0.65 7.97 -19.90
C GLY A 70 -0.69 9.28 -19.08
N ALA A 71 0.31 10.14 -19.32
CA ALA A 71 0.51 11.37 -18.56
C ALA A 71 -0.68 12.33 -18.66
N ASP A 72 -1.22 12.55 -19.86
CA ASP A 72 -2.34 13.48 -20.10
C ASP A 72 -3.55 13.17 -19.21
N ARG A 73 -3.97 11.88 -19.15
CA ARG A 73 -5.14 11.45 -18.37
C ARG A 73 -4.87 11.51 -16.87
N LEU A 74 -3.67 11.14 -16.44
CA LEU A 74 -3.27 11.25 -15.02
C LEU A 74 -3.24 12.72 -14.58
N CYS A 75 -2.65 13.60 -15.38
CA CYS A 75 -2.65 15.04 -15.13
C CYS A 75 -4.06 15.63 -15.12
N ARG A 76 -4.95 15.18 -16.01
CA ARG A 76 -6.34 15.58 -16.04
C ARG A 76 -7.06 15.19 -14.75
N LEU A 77 -6.89 13.95 -14.28
CA LEU A 77 -7.49 13.49 -13.03
C LEU A 77 -6.93 14.24 -11.82
N LEU A 78 -5.62 14.48 -11.76
CA LEU A 78 -5.03 15.25 -10.67
C LEU A 78 -5.56 16.70 -10.62
N ARG A 79 -5.68 17.38 -11.75
CA ARG A 79 -6.31 18.70 -11.82
C ARG A 79 -7.75 18.65 -11.29
N LYS A 80 -8.50 17.59 -11.61
CA LYS A 80 -9.88 17.43 -11.10
C LYS A 80 -9.91 17.22 -9.59
N VAL A 81 -8.99 16.44 -9.04
CA VAL A 81 -8.83 16.29 -7.58
C VAL A 81 -8.54 17.64 -6.92
N CYS A 82 -7.57 18.41 -7.44
CA CYS A 82 -7.23 19.73 -6.90
C CYS A 82 -8.37 20.77 -7.04
N ALA A 83 -9.25 20.63 -8.03
CA ALA A 83 -10.41 21.49 -8.19
C ALA A 83 -11.59 21.09 -7.29
N ALA A 84 -11.69 19.81 -6.90
CA ALA A 84 -12.79 19.31 -6.08
C ALA A 84 -12.48 19.31 -4.57
N PHE A 85 -11.19 19.24 -4.19
CA PHE A 85 -10.75 19.09 -2.80
C PHE A 85 -9.66 20.09 -2.46
N HIS A 86 -9.58 20.48 -1.19
CA HIS A 86 -8.48 21.31 -0.69
C HIS A 86 -7.21 20.46 -0.51
N VAL A 87 -6.44 20.32 -1.59
CA VAL A 87 -5.15 19.61 -1.58
C VAL A 87 -4.07 20.54 -1.01
N THR A 88 -3.43 20.13 0.08
CA THR A 88 -2.38 20.94 0.71
C THR A 88 -1.15 21.03 -0.17
N HIS A 89 -0.42 22.14 -0.11
CA HIS A 89 0.82 22.33 -0.88
C HIS A 89 1.88 21.25 -0.60
N SER A 90 1.90 20.71 0.63
CA SER A 90 2.80 19.65 1.06
C SER A 90 2.24 18.24 0.84
N ALA A 91 1.12 18.08 0.14
CA ALA A 91 0.51 16.76 -0.09
C ALA A 91 1.47 15.80 -0.79
N GLU A 92 1.48 14.54 -0.33
CA GLU A 92 2.12 13.45 -1.07
C GLU A 92 1.22 13.04 -2.22
N ILE A 93 1.71 13.13 -3.45
CA ILE A 93 0.95 12.78 -4.66
C ILE A 93 1.70 11.67 -5.39
N THR A 94 1.17 10.44 -5.23
CA THR A 94 1.80 9.20 -5.70
C THR A 94 1.06 8.63 -6.89
N PHE A 95 1.79 8.01 -7.82
CA PHE A 95 1.22 7.08 -8.79
C PHE A 95 2.05 5.79 -8.85
N GLU A 96 1.37 4.68 -9.07
CA GLU A 96 2.00 3.40 -9.34
C GLU A 96 2.31 3.27 -10.83
N ALA A 97 3.45 2.65 -11.13
CA ALA A 97 3.90 2.42 -12.48
C ALA A 97 4.58 1.06 -12.64
N ASN A 98 4.45 0.49 -13.83
CA ASN A 98 5.28 -0.63 -14.23
C ASN A 98 6.44 -0.11 -15.10
N PRO A 99 7.63 -0.75 -15.07
CA PRO A 99 8.78 -0.33 -15.85
C PRO A 99 8.55 -0.27 -17.37
N ASP A 100 7.64 -1.09 -17.90
CA ASP A 100 7.27 -1.08 -19.31
C ASP A 100 6.42 0.13 -19.76
N SER A 101 5.94 0.94 -18.80
CA SER A 101 5.11 2.14 -19.02
C SER A 101 5.66 3.40 -18.37
N ALA A 102 6.83 3.35 -17.73
CA ALA A 102 7.43 4.45 -16.99
C ALA A 102 8.86 4.79 -17.47
N ALA A 103 9.20 4.48 -18.71
CA ALA A 103 10.54 4.72 -19.25
C ALA A 103 10.62 5.97 -20.15
N ASP A 104 9.53 6.73 -20.35
CA ASP A 104 9.54 7.96 -21.12
C ASP A 104 9.80 9.19 -20.19
N PRO A 105 10.99 9.82 -20.27
CA PRO A 105 11.34 10.97 -19.43
C PRO A 105 10.43 12.17 -19.67
N ARG A 106 9.85 12.33 -20.87
CA ARG A 106 8.96 13.45 -21.21
C ARG A 106 7.63 13.31 -20.47
N ALA A 107 7.04 12.10 -20.53
CA ALA A 107 5.80 11.80 -19.80
C ALA A 107 6.00 11.94 -18.27
N LEU A 108 7.12 11.46 -17.73
CA LEU A 108 7.45 11.62 -16.31
C LEU A 108 7.67 13.09 -15.92
N SER A 109 8.32 13.89 -16.76
CA SER A 109 8.51 15.34 -16.55
C SER A 109 7.18 16.09 -16.57
N GLU A 110 6.23 15.67 -17.40
CA GLU A 110 4.86 16.22 -17.42
C GLU A 110 4.12 15.92 -16.10
N LEU A 111 4.15 14.67 -15.66
CA LEU A 111 3.57 14.26 -14.36
C LEU A 111 4.20 15.03 -13.20
N ARG A 112 5.53 15.17 -13.20
CA ARG A 112 6.25 15.92 -12.16
C ARG A 112 5.83 17.39 -12.12
N ARG A 113 5.70 18.05 -13.28
CA ARG A 113 5.21 19.44 -13.40
C ARG A 113 3.75 19.59 -13.00
N ALA A 114 2.92 18.57 -13.23
CA ALA A 114 1.52 18.57 -12.81
C ALA A 114 1.34 18.47 -11.30
N GLY A 115 2.40 18.06 -10.53
CA GLY A 115 2.36 17.98 -9.08
C GLY A 115 2.62 16.60 -8.51
N PHE A 116 2.73 15.55 -9.31
CA PHE A 116 3.14 14.23 -8.81
C PHE A 116 4.54 14.35 -8.21
N ASN A 117 4.72 13.88 -6.97
CA ASN A 117 5.98 14.02 -6.24
C ASN A 117 6.52 12.69 -5.68
N ARG A 118 5.80 11.60 -5.86
CA ARG A 118 6.22 10.23 -5.52
C ARG A 118 5.83 9.26 -6.64
N ILE A 119 6.72 8.31 -6.94
CA ILE A 119 6.46 7.21 -7.88
C ILE A 119 6.72 5.88 -7.17
N SER A 120 5.84 4.87 -7.36
CA SER A 120 6.06 3.48 -6.95
C SER A 120 6.20 2.60 -8.17
N LEU A 121 7.38 1.98 -8.33
CA LEU A 121 7.71 1.14 -9.47
C LEU A 121 7.66 -0.34 -9.10
N GLY A 122 6.86 -1.11 -9.81
CA GLY A 122 6.77 -2.55 -9.63
C GLY A 122 7.98 -3.30 -10.19
N MET A 123 9.10 -3.29 -9.48
CA MET A 123 10.31 -4.04 -9.85
C MET A 123 10.14 -5.55 -9.69
N GLN A 124 9.59 -6.00 -8.58
CA GLN A 124 9.27 -7.36 -8.14
C GLN A 124 10.49 -8.26 -7.93
N SER A 125 11.38 -8.44 -8.89
CA SER A 125 12.62 -9.21 -8.81
C SER A 125 13.71 -8.58 -9.69
N ALA A 126 14.98 -8.90 -9.40
CA ALA A 126 16.11 -8.57 -10.24
C ALA A 126 16.42 -9.66 -11.29
N ASP A 127 15.80 -10.82 -11.18
CA ASP A 127 15.98 -11.95 -12.11
C ASP A 127 14.87 -11.95 -13.18
N ASP A 128 15.25 -11.84 -14.45
CA ASP A 128 14.30 -11.83 -15.56
C ASP A 128 13.55 -13.16 -15.73
N GLY A 129 14.08 -14.27 -15.21
CA GLY A 129 13.41 -15.58 -15.17
C GLY A 129 12.27 -15.58 -14.15
N GLU A 130 12.53 -15.05 -12.94
CA GLU A 130 11.50 -14.84 -11.90
C GLU A 130 10.40 -13.90 -12.40
N LEU A 131 10.78 -12.79 -13.05
CA LEU A 131 9.81 -11.85 -13.66
C LEU A 131 8.89 -12.56 -14.65
N ARG A 132 9.44 -13.35 -15.58
CA ARG A 132 8.65 -14.15 -16.54
C ARG A 132 7.73 -15.15 -15.82
N ALA A 133 8.22 -15.83 -14.79
CA ALA A 133 7.42 -16.78 -14.03
C ALA A 133 6.23 -16.13 -13.31
N LEU A 134 6.37 -14.86 -12.90
CA LEU A 134 5.30 -14.01 -12.34
C LEU A 134 4.33 -13.48 -13.40
N GLY A 135 4.60 -13.68 -14.69
CA GLY A 135 3.83 -13.09 -15.79
C GLY A 135 4.11 -11.60 -16.00
N ARG A 136 5.30 -11.12 -15.57
CA ARG A 136 5.73 -9.74 -15.84
C ARG A 136 6.28 -9.63 -17.26
N ILE A 137 5.99 -8.49 -17.90
CA ILE A 137 6.42 -8.22 -19.27
C ILE A 137 7.66 -7.34 -19.35
N HIS A 138 8.11 -6.79 -18.23
CA HIS A 138 9.32 -5.99 -18.15
C HIS A 138 10.54 -6.82 -17.74
N THR A 139 11.71 -6.24 -17.94
CA THR A 139 13.02 -6.78 -17.54
C THR A 139 13.70 -5.88 -16.53
N MET A 140 14.74 -6.39 -15.85
CA MET A 140 15.57 -5.57 -14.96
C MET A 140 16.25 -4.39 -15.66
N ALA A 141 16.57 -4.53 -16.95
CA ALA A 141 17.10 -3.41 -17.74
C ALA A 141 16.08 -2.27 -17.85
N GLN A 142 14.80 -2.58 -18.05
CA GLN A 142 13.73 -1.58 -18.08
C GLN A 142 13.47 -0.95 -16.69
N VAL A 143 13.65 -1.70 -15.59
CA VAL A 143 13.61 -1.11 -14.24
C VAL A 143 14.67 -0.02 -14.10
N ARG A 144 15.92 -0.30 -14.51
CA ARG A 144 17.01 0.68 -14.46
C ARG A 144 16.69 1.93 -15.29
N ALA A 145 16.25 1.74 -16.53
CA ALA A 145 15.86 2.85 -17.40
C ALA A 145 14.72 3.69 -16.82
N SER A 146 13.72 3.05 -16.18
CA SER A 146 12.62 3.77 -15.55
C SER A 146 13.06 4.58 -14.32
N VAL A 147 13.98 4.05 -13.52
CA VAL A 147 14.55 4.78 -12.38
C VAL A 147 15.36 5.99 -12.88
N GLU A 148 16.20 5.81 -13.89
CA GLU A 148 16.97 6.91 -14.51
C GLU A 148 16.02 7.99 -15.05
N ALA A 149 15.03 7.61 -15.85
CA ALA A 149 14.02 8.53 -16.39
C ALA A 149 13.25 9.29 -15.29
N ALA A 150 12.90 8.62 -14.18
CA ALA A 150 12.24 9.25 -13.06
C ALA A 150 13.16 10.28 -12.36
N ARG A 151 14.45 9.97 -12.21
CA ARG A 151 15.43 10.90 -11.64
C ARG A 151 15.68 12.10 -12.55
N GLU A 152 15.81 11.89 -13.85
CA GLU A 152 15.92 12.96 -14.86
C GLU A 152 14.69 13.87 -14.86
N ALA A 153 13.50 13.31 -14.65
CA ALA A 153 12.26 14.06 -14.51
C ALA A 153 12.13 14.84 -13.18
N GLY A 154 13.06 14.66 -12.23
CA GLY A 154 13.10 15.36 -10.94
C GLY A 154 12.28 14.69 -9.83
N PHE A 155 12.01 13.37 -9.92
CA PHE A 155 11.44 12.63 -8.79
C PHE A 155 12.50 12.30 -7.75
N GLU A 156 12.32 12.85 -6.54
CA GLU A 156 13.18 12.65 -5.37
C GLU A 156 12.59 11.68 -4.35
N ASN A 157 11.42 11.10 -4.63
CA ASN A 157 10.76 10.12 -3.80
C ASN A 157 10.30 8.95 -4.67
N LEU A 158 11.12 7.91 -4.71
CA LEU A 158 10.94 6.72 -5.52
C LEU A 158 10.83 5.51 -4.61
N SER A 159 9.80 4.71 -4.83
CA SER A 159 9.58 3.41 -4.21
C SER A 159 9.82 2.30 -5.22
N LEU A 160 10.45 1.21 -4.79
CA LEU A 160 10.50 -0.04 -5.54
C LEU A 160 9.70 -1.10 -4.78
N ASP A 161 8.78 -1.75 -5.47
CA ASP A 161 8.00 -2.84 -4.92
C ASP A 161 8.66 -4.16 -5.31
N LEU A 162 8.94 -5.01 -4.31
CA LEU A 162 9.63 -6.28 -4.42
C LEU A 162 8.74 -7.41 -3.89
N ILE A 163 8.92 -8.61 -4.43
CA ILE A 163 8.22 -9.81 -3.97
C ILE A 163 9.24 -10.88 -3.62
N TYR A 164 9.18 -11.39 -2.39
CA TYR A 164 9.96 -12.55 -1.95
C TYR A 164 9.08 -13.80 -1.82
N GLY A 165 9.72 -14.97 -1.67
CA GLY A 165 9.02 -16.25 -1.58
C GLY A 165 8.51 -16.73 -2.94
N LEU A 166 9.23 -16.42 -4.01
CA LEU A 166 8.95 -16.90 -5.36
C LEU A 166 9.24 -18.40 -5.48
N PRO A 167 8.61 -19.13 -6.44
CA PRO A 167 8.91 -20.54 -6.67
C PRO A 167 10.41 -20.79 -6.87
N GLY A 168 11.01 -21.61 -6.02
CA GLY A 168 12.43 -21.93 -6.07
C GLY A 168 13.37 -20.81 -5.63
N GLN A 169 12.87 -19.74 -5.05
CA GLN A 169 13.70 -18.66 -4.51
C GLN A 169 14.31 -19.08 -3.16
N ASP A 170 15.61 -18.84 -3.01
CA ASP A 170 16.40 -19.03 -1.79
C ASP A 170 16.99 -17.69 -1.30
N LEU A 171 17.65 -17.72 -0.15
CA LEU A 171 18.29 -16.53 0.45
C LEU A 171 19.32 -15.86 -0.48
N PRO A 172 20.25 -16.58 -1.16
CA PRO A 172 21.16 -15.96 -2.11
C PRO A 172 20.46 -15.15 -3.20
N ARG A 173 19.47 -15.73 -3.88
CA ARG A 173 18.70 -15.06 -4.95
C ARG A 173 17.93 -13.86 -4.44
N TRP A 174 17.34 -13.97 -3.26
CA TRP A 174 16.66 -12.83 -2.63
C TRP A 174 17.63 -11.71 -2.29
N ARG A 175 18.82 -12.02 -1.74
CA ARG A 175 19.87 -11.02 -1.50
C ARG A 175 20.35 -10.33 -2.77
N GLU A 176 20.42 -11.03 -3.90
CA GLU A 176 20.73 -10.43 -5.20
C GLU A 176 19.66 -9.39 -5.59
N THR A 177 18.38 -9.74 -5.41
CA THR A 177 17.26 -8.81 -5.68
C THR A 177 17.31 -7.60 -4.75
N LEU A 178 17.51 -7.77 -3.45
CA LEU A 178 17.65 -6.66 -2.49
C LEU A 178 18.87 -5.78 -2.84
N SER A 179 20.00 -6.39 -3.20
CA SER A 179 21.22 -5.66 -3.57
C SER A 179 21.00 -4.83 -4.84
N ALA A 180 20.35 -5.40 -5.84
CA ALA A 180 20.02 -4.69 -7.07
C ALA A 180 19.06 -3.52 -6.82
N ALA A 181 18.03 -3.72 -5.97
CA ALA A 181 17.07 -2.67 -5.61
C ALA A 181 17.75 -1.53 -4.85
N VAL A 182 18.54 -1.83 -3.81
CA VAL A 182 19.29 -0.82 -3.04
C VAL A 182 20.31 -0.10 -3.92
N GLY A 183 20.93 -0.81 -4.88
CA GLY A 183 21.85 -0.21 -5.86
C GLY A 183 21.23 0.85 -6.76
N LEU A 184 19.90 0.87 -6.91
CA LEU A 184 19.14 1.92 -7.61
C LEU A 184 18.83 3.13 -6.71
N ASN A 185 19.24 3.08 -5.44
CA ASN A 185 19.11 4.17 -4.48
C ASN A 185 17.69 4.75 -4.34
N PRO A 186 16.65 3.92 -4.11
CA PRO A 186 15.30 4.42 -3.85
C PRO A 186 15.20 5.02 -2.44
N GLU A 187 14.20 5.84 -2.19
CA GLU A 187 13.86 6.36 -0.86
C GLU A 187 13.02 5.37 -0.05
N HIS A 188 12.33 4.45 -0.75
CA HIS A 188 11.38 3.54 -0.13
C HIS A 188 11.42 2.16 -0.83
N LEU A 189 11.17 1.12 -0.07
CA LEU A 189 11.08 -0.27 -0.55
C LEU A 189 9.85 -0.93 0.06
N SER A 190 9.01 -1.52 -0.79
CA SER A 190 7.92 -2.40 -0.37
C SER A 190 8.37 -3.84 -0.62
N CYS A 191 8.41 -4.69 0.40
CA CYS A 191 8.84 -6.09 0.30
C CYS A 191 7.70 -7.00 0.74
N TYR A 192 7.03 -7.61 -0.23
CA TYR A 192 5.85 -8.45 0.01
C TYR A 192 6.17 -9.93 -0.11
N GLY A 193 5.73 -10.73 0.88
CA GLY A 193 5.74 -12.19 0.73
C GLY A 193 4.71 -12.63 -0.30
N LEU A 194 5.11 -13.44 -1.28
CA LEU A 194 4.21 -13.97 -2.29
C LEU A 194 3.18 -14.89 -1.66
N LYS A 195 1.91 -14.62 -1.91
CA LYS A 195 0.78 -15.45 -1.53
C LYS A 195 0.05 -15.94 -2.77
N ALA A 196 -0.36 -17.19 -2.75
CA ALA A 196 -1.24 -17.75 -3.77
C ALA A 196 -2.71 -17.53 -3.36
N GLU A 197 -3.29 -16.43 -3.82
CA GLU A 197 -4.68 -16.11 -3.50
C GLU A 197 -5.67 -16.92 -4.35
N PRO A 198 -6.78 -17.43 -3.77
CA PRO A 198 -7.81 -18.12 -4.52
C PRO A 198 -8.32 -17.30 -5.69
N GLY A 199 -8.49 -17.94 -6.85
CA GLY A 199 -8.93 -17.28 -8.08
C GLY A 199 -7.77 -16.73 -8.95
N THR A 200 -6.54 -16.75 -8.47
CA THR A 200 -5.37 -16.43 -9.29
C THR A 200 -4.80 -17.67 -9.99
N PRO A 201 -4.16 -17.54 -11.17
CA PRO A 201 -3.48 -18.66 -11.82
C PRO A 201 -2.38 -19.30 -10.95
N LEU A 202 -1.74 -18.53 -10.08
CA LEU A 202 -0.73 -19.04 -9.14
C LEU A 202 -1.33 -20.01 -8.12
N TYR A 203 -2.59 -19.84 -7.74
CA TYR A 203 -3.25 -20.74 -6.76
C TYR A 203 -3.24 -22.20 -7.18
N ALA A 204 -3.31 -22.47 -8.48
CA ALA A 204 -3.22 -23.84 -9.01
C ALA A 204 -1.81 -24.45 -8.86
N ARG A 205 -0.81 -23.65 -8.55
CA ARG A 205 0.60 -24.06 -8.37
C ARG A 205 1.14 -23.66 -7.00
N ARG A 206 0.28 -23.41 -6.00
CA ARG A 206 0.66 -22.93 -4.67
C ARG A 206 1.67 -23.83 -3.94
N GLU A 207 1.68 -25.12 -4.26
CA GLU A 207 2.65 -26.09 -3.74
C GLU A 207 4.09 -25.85 -4.22
N THR A 208 4.30 -25.00 -5.23
CA THR A 208 5.63 -24.61 -5.70
C THR A 208 6.24 -23.45 -4.90
N LEU A 209 5.45 -22.81 -4.03
CA LEU A 209 5.94 -21.75 -3.16
C LEU A 209 6.80 -22.33 -2.03
N PRO A 210 7.80 -21.56 -1.57
CA PRO A 210 8.58 -21.96 -0.39
C PRO A 210 7.68 -22.14 0.84
N GLY A 211 8.02 -23.10 1.69
CA GLY A 211 7.34 -23.29 2.97
C GLY A 211 7.54 -22.12 3.93
N ASP A 212 6.73 -22.10 5.00
CA ASP A 212 6.68 -21.00 5.96
C ASP A 212 8.05 -20.68 6.60
N GLU A 213 8.88 -21.70 6.89
CA GLU A 213 10.22 -21.50 7.45
C GLU A 213 11.12 -20.69 6.50
N VAL A 214 11.14 -21.07 5.21
CA VAL A 214 11.91 -20.33 4.19
C VAL A 214 11.37 -18.93 4.01
N GLN A 215 10.07 -18.75 3.99
CA GLN A 215 9.46 -17.42 3.90
C GLN A 215 9.79 -16.54 5.12
N ALA A 216 9.84 -17.14 6.31
CA ALA A 216 10.26 -16.45 7.53
C ALA A 216 11.73 -16.01 7.45
N ASP A 217 12.63 -16.89 6.97
CA ASP A 217 14.04 -16.55 6.79
C ASP A 217 14.24 -15.42 5.77
N LEU A 218 13.51 -15.45 4.64
CA LEU A 218 13.53 -14.39 3.63
C LEU A 218 13.05 -13.05 4.21
N TYR A 219 12.02 -13.07 5.04
CA TYR A 219 11.52 -11.87 5.72
C TYR A 219 12.54 -11.31 6.72
N LEU A 220 13.10 -12.15 7.59
CA LEU A 220 14.10 -11.71 8.57
C LEU A 220 15.35 -11.16 7.89
N GLU A 221 15.84 -11.85 6.85
CA GLU A 221 16.91 -11.33 6.00
C GLU A 221 16.61 -9.96 5.41
N THR A 222 15.35 -9.74 4.95
CA THR A 222 14.93 -8.44 4.40
C THR A 222 15.12 -7.34 5.44
N VAL A 223 14.68 -7.56 6.67
CA VAL A 223 14.80 -6.58 7.75
C VAL A 223 16.27 -6.26 8.02
N ASP A 224 17.10 -7.29 8.29
CA ASP A 224 18.51 -7.12 8.63
C ASP A 224 19.29 -6.46 7.49
N PHE A 225 19.04 -6.92 6.25
CA PHE A 225 19.73 -6.41 5.06
C PHE A 225 19.43 -4.93 4.81
N LEU A 226 18.16 -4.51 4.93
CA LEU A 226 17.73 -3.16 4.67
C LEU A 226 18.10 -2.20 5.80
N GLU A 227 18.01 -2.62 7.07
CA GLU A 227 18.44 -1.80 8.21
C GLU A 227 19.94 -1.49 8.15
N ALA A 228 20.77 -2.48 7.80
CA ALA A 228 22.22 -2.30 7.61
C ALA A 228 22.56 -1.28 6.50
N ARG A 229 21.58 -0.93 5.64
CA ARG A 229 21.74 0.02 4.51
C ARG A 229 20.96 1.32 4.69
N GLY A 230 20.46 1.57 5.92
CA GLY A 230 19.82 2.84 6.32
C GLY A 230 18.34 2.95 5.95
N TYR A 231 17.70 1.84 5.56
CA TYR A 231 16.25 1.76 5.44
C TYR A 231 15.66 1.27 6.75
N ARG A 232 14.68 1.99 7.28
CA ARG A 232 13.98 1.58 8.51
C ARG A 232 12.65 0.96 8.15
N GLN A 233 12.40 -0.21 8.71
CA GLN A 233 11.06 -0.77 8.69
C GLN A 233 10.11 0.17 9.44
N TYR A 234 8.97 0.55 8.87
CA TYR A 234 7.99 1.37 9.56
C TYR A 234 6.63 0.68 9.74
N GLU A 235 6.35 -0.36 8.93
CA GLU A 235 5.26 -1.31 9.09
C GLU A 235 5.67 -2.68 8.51
N ILE A 236 4.80 -3.68 8.59
CA ILE A 236 5.12 -5.09 8.36
C ILE A 236 5.85 -5.39 7.03
N SER A 237 5.57 -4.63 5.96
CA SER A 237 6.09 -4.90 4.61
C SER A 237 6.92 -3.75 4.02
N ASN A 238 6.90 -2.57 4.63
CA ASN A 238 7.48 -1.38 4.03
C ASN A 238 8.66 -0.80 4.81
N PHE A 239 9.66 -0.40 4.05
CA PHE A 239 10.94 0.14 4.53
C PHE A 239 11.21 1.48 3.84
N ALA A 240 11.72 2.45 4.59
CA ALA A 240 12.01 3.76 4.04
C ALA A 240 13.26 4.37 4.65
N ARG A 241 13.91 5.26 3.92
CA ARG A 241 14.82 6.23 4.52
C ARG A 241 14.05 7.14 5.46
N PRO A 242 14.66 7.65 6.54
CA PRO A 242 13.97 8.52 7.51
C PRO A 242 13.23 9.68 6.82
N GLY A 243 11.93 9.83 7.12
CA GLY A 243 11.06 10.85 6.56
C GLY A 243 10.57 10.58 5.12
N ARG A 244 10.76 9.35 4.61
CA ARG A 244 10.31 8.92 3.28
C ARG A 244 9.28 7.79 3.32
N GLU A 245 8.67 7.56 4.49
CA GLU A 245 7.55 6.64 4.65
C GLU A 245 6.37 7.08 3.77
N SER A 246 5.62 6.14 3.19
CA SER A 246 4.42 6.46 2.42
C SER A 246 3.35 7.04 3.33
N ARG A 247 3.09 8.34 3.20
CA ARG A 247 2.10 9.04 4.03
C ARG A 247 0.68 8.58 3.75
N HIS A 248 0.41 8.17 2.50
CA HIS A 248 -0.89 7.63 2.14
C HIS A 248 -1.13 6.26 2.81
N ASN A 249 -0.15 5.34 2.72
CA ASN A 249 -0.28 4.01 3.35
C ASN A 249 -0.39 4.12 4.88
N LEU A 250 0.34 5.06 5.50
CA LEU A 250 0.25 5.29 6.94
C LEU A 250 -1.18 5.65 7.39
N LYS A 251 -2.00 6.33 6.56
CA LYS A 251 -3.40 6.64 6.92
C LYS A 251 -4.23 5.39 7.20
N TYR A 252 -4.01 4.34 6.43
CA TYR A 252 -4.69 3.06 6.68
C TYR A 252 -4.32 2.48 8.04
N TRP A 253 -3.03 2.50 8.37
CA TRP A 253 -2.50 1.98 9.63
C TRP A 253 -2.85 2.84 10.85
N THR A 254 -3.04 4.14 10.66
CA THR A 254 -3.36 5.09 11.73
C THR A 254 -4.86 5.37 11.88
N LEU A 255 -5.72 4.74 11.07
CA LEU A 255 -7.16 4.98 11.04
C LEU A 255 -7.54 6.42 10.71
N GLU A 256 -6.72 7.10 9.91
CA GLU A 256 -7.07 8.38 9.32
C GLU A 256 -8.10 8.22 8.20
N GLU A 257 -8.89 9.25 7.97
CA GLU A 257 -9.93 9.23 6.94
C GLU A 257 -9.33 9.23 5.53
N TYR A 258 -9.95 8.46 4.65
CA TYR A 258 -9.65 8.44 3.22
C TYR A 258 -10.89 8.15 2.39
N LEU A 259 -10.93 8.73 1.19
CA LEU A 259 -11.94 8.49 0.18
C LEU A 259 -11.31 7.77 -1.02
N GLY A 260 -11.88 6.63 -1.37
CA GLY A 260 -11.52 5.87 -2.56
C GLY A 260 -12.51 6.08 -3.69
N PHE A 261 -12.00 6.27 -4.90
CA PHE A 261 -12.75 6.51 -6.13
C PHE A 261 -12.42 5.48 -7.20
N GLY A 262 -13.41 5.15 -8.01
CA GLY A 262 -13.32 4.11 -9.04
C GLY A 262 -13.76 2.73 -8.53
N PRO A 263 -14.07 1.79 -9.44
CA PRO A 263 -14.56 0.46 -9.10
C PRO A 263 -13.51 -0.32 -8.31
N GLY A 264 -13.94 -0.97 -7.22
CA GLY A 264 -13.07 -1.71 -6.30
C GLY A 264 -12.36 -0.86 -5.25
N ALA A 265 -12.49 0.47 -5.28
CA ALA A 265 -11.89 1.34 -4.26
C ALA A 265 -12.67 1.28 -2.95
N HIS A 266 -11.93 1.27 -1.83
CA HIS A 266 -12.46 1.32 -0.47
C HIS A 266 -12.32 2.72 0.13
N SER A 267 -13.17 3.04 1.09
CA SER A 267 -13.17 4.30 1.83
C SER A 267 -13.37 4.06 3.32
N TYR A 268 -12.75 4.92 4.13
CA TYR A 268 -13.10 5.15 5.53
C TYR A 268 -13.30 6.64 5.72
N PHE A 269 -14.55 7.04 5.86
CA PHE A 269 -14.91 8.45 5.88
C PHE A 269 -16.14 8.71 6.78
N GLN A 270 -16.07 9.71 7.63
CA GLN A 270 -17.14 10.11 8.58
C GLN A 270 -17.70 8.92 9.38
N GLY A 271 -16.79 8.06 9.88
CA GLY A 271 -17.14 6.89 10.67
C GLY A 271 -17.83 5.77 9.91
N ARG A 272 -17.76 5.77 8.58
CA ARG A 272 -18.30 4.72 7.71
C ARG A 272 -17.19 4.09 6.89
N ARG A 273 -17.26 2.76 6.71
CA ARG A 273 -16.51 2.03 5.68
C ARG A 273 -17.43 1.69 4.55
N PHE A 274 -16.96 1.91 3.33
CA PHE A 274 -17.69 1.51 2.13
C PHE A 274 -16.71 1.19 1.00
N ALA A 275 -17.16 0.35 0.07
CA ALA A 275 -16.38 -0.05 -1.11
C ALA A 275 -17.25 0.02 -2.36
N TRP A 276 -16.66 0.43 -3.47
CA TRP A 276 -17.32 0.43 -4.78
C TRP A 276 -17.28 -0.98 -5.39
N ALA A 277 -18.34 -1.36 -6.07
CA ALA A 277 -18.39 -2.64 -6.77
C ALA A 277 -17.24 -2.78 -7.79
N ARG A 278 -16.72 -3.99 -7.93
CA ARG A 278 -15.69 -4.34 -8.92
C ARG A 278 -16.35 -4.57 -10.30
N ASP A 279 -16.99 -3.54 -10.83
CA ASP A 279 -17.72 -3.58 -12.10
C ASP A 279 -17.45 -2.31 -12.92
N LEU A 280 -16.51 -2.42 -13.88
CA LEU A 280 -16.14 -1.31 -14.75
C LEU A 280 -17.29 -0.91 -15.66
N ASP A 281 -18.03 -1.86 -16.21
CA ASP A 281 -19.10 -1.58 -17.17
C ASP A 281 -20.26 -0.83 -16.51
N ALA A 282 -20.65 -1.22 -15.29
CA ALA A 282 -21.62 -0.48 -14.49
C ALA A 282 -21.12 0.93 -14.16
N PHE A 283 -19.83 1.05 -13.78
CA PHE A 283 -19.21 2.33 -13.49
C PHE A 283 -19.23 3.30 -14.68
N LEU A 284 -18.95 2.79 -15.89
CA LEU A 284 -18.98 3.56 -17.15
C LEU A 284 -20.39 4.02 -17.52
N ARG A 285 -21.43 3.25 -17.21
CA ARG A 285 -22.84 3.65 -17.37
C ARG A 285 -23.28 4.71 -16.37
N GLY A 286 -22.47 5.05 -15.38
CA GLY A 286 -22.80 6.00 -14.32
C GLY A 286 -23.41 5.36 -13.07
N ASP A 287 -23.49 4.02 -13.01
CA ASP A 287 -23.97 3.32 -11.84
C ASP A 287 -22.97 3.49 -10.68
N ARG A 288 -23.45 3.84 -9.49
CA ARG A 288 -22.64 4.06 -8.29
C ARG A 288 -22.97 2.99 -7.24
N ILE A 289 -22.65 1.74 -7.58
CA ILE A 289 -23.00 0.57 -6.79
C ILE A 289 -21.96 0.40 -5.69
N LEU A 290 -22.41 0.36 -4.44
CA LEU A 290 -21.59 -0.03 -3.30
C LEU A 290 -21.67 -1.55 -3.12
N SER A 291 -20.53 -2.22 -3.06
CA SER A 291 -20.44 -3.64 -2.71
C SER A 291 -20.45 -3.85 -1.19
N GLU A 292 -20.05 -2.85 -0.44
CA GLU A 292 -20.03 -2.83 1.02
C GLU A 292 -20.33 -1.42 1.53
N ALA A 293 -21.13 -1.32 2.60
CA ALA A 293 -21.32 -0.06 3.32
C ALA A 293 -21.76 -0.36 4.76
N ARG A 294 -20.96 0.09 5.76
CA ARG A 294 -21.29 -0.06 7.18
C ARG A 294 -20.81 1.11 8.02
N ARG A 295 -21.46 1.37 9.12
CA ARG A 295 -20.91 2.24 10.17
C ARG A 295 -19.88 1.46 10.97
N VAL A 296 -18.78 2.11 11.32
CA VAL A 296 -17.76 1.54 12.20
C VAL A 296 -18.27 1.69 13.64
N SER A 297 -18.55 0.56 14.29
CA SER A 297 -19.00 0.55 15.67
C SER A 297 -17.85 0.92 16.64
N PRO A 298 -18.16 1.28 17.90
CA PRO A 298 -17.12 1.46 18.92
C PRO A 298 -16.26 0.22 19.12
N ARG A 299 -16.82 -0.97 18.98
CA ARG A 299 -16.09 -2.25 19.02
C ARG A 299 -15.14 -2.38 17.84
N ASP A 300 -15.62 -2.17 16.62
CA ASP A 300 -14.77 -2.22 15.41
C ASP A 300 -13.57 -1.27 15.54
N ARG A 301 -13.78 -0.05 16.06
CA ARG A 301 -12.70 0.93 16.24
C ARG A 301 -11.61 0.44 17.18
N ARG A 302 -11.96 -0.24 18.27
CA ARG A 302 -11.01 -0.81 19.22
C ARG A 302 -10.23 -1.97 18.62
N GLU A 303 -10.95 -2.89 17.97
CA GLU A 303 -10.36 -4.04 17.30
C GLU A 303 -9.42 -3.61 16.18
N GLU A 304 -9.86 -2.70 15.31
CA GLU A 304 -9.04 -2.15 14.22
C GLU A 304 -7.82 -1.38 14.74
N TYR A 305 -7.97 -0.63 15.84
CA TYR A 305 -6.85 0.08 16.45
C TYR A 305 -5.75 -0.87 16.91
N LEU A 306 -6.08 -1.92 17.67
CA LEU A 306 -5.10 -2.91 18.11
C LEU A 306 -4.45 -3.63 16.93
N MET A 307 -5.28 -4.09 15.98
CA MET A 307 -4.82 -4.82 14.80
C MET A 307 -3.84 -4.01 13.94
N LEU A 308 -4.14 -2.73 13.70
CA LEU A 308 -3.36 -1.89 12.80
C LEU A 308 -2.11 -1.32 13.50
N ARG A 309 -2.23 -0.89 14.76
CA ARG A 309 -1.09 -0.34 15.51
C ARG A 309 0.01 -1.37 15.78
N LEU A 310 -0.34 -2.63 16.01
CA LEU A 310 0.64 -3.70 16.20
C LEU A 310 1.37 -4.09 14.90
N ARG A 311 0.89 -3.67 13.75
CA ARG A 311 1.61 -3.84 12.46
C ARG A 311 2.54 -2.69 12.11
N LEU A 312 2.54 -1.62 12.92
CA LEU A 312 3.49 -0.52 12.85
C LEU A 312 4.66 -0.75 13.79
N THR A 313 5.88 -0.40 13.36
CA THR A 313 7.05 -0.41 14.24
C THR A 313 7.00 0.64 15.35
N ARG A 314 6.10 1.65 15.22
CA ARG A 314 5.77 2.59 16.32
C ARG A 314 5.03 1.90 17.45
N GLY A 315 4.28 0.84 17.14
CA GLY A 315 3.61 -0.01 18.12
C GLY A 315 2.37 0.60 18.77
N LEU A 316 2.02 0.02 19.92
CA LEU A 316 0.84 0.31 20.71
C LEU A 316 1.23 1.05 21.98
N HIS A 317 0.76 2.28 22.13
CA HIS A 317 0.97 3.10 23.32
C HIS A 317 -0.21 2.97 24.30
N PRO A 318 0.02 2.50 25.53
CA PRO A 318 -1.03 2.40 26.56
C PRO A 318 -1.79 3.71 26.77
N ASP A 319 -1.09 4.80 27.04
CA ASP A 319 -1.69 6.11 27.30
C ASP A 319 -2.58 6.60 26.14
N HIS A 320 -2.15 6.32 24.90
CA HIS A 320 -2.94 6.70 23.73
C HIS A 320 -4.20 5.82 23.57
N PHE A 321 -4.10 4.52 23.89
CA PHE A 321 -5.24 3.62 23.90
C PHE A 321 -6.26 4.05 24.96
N GLU A 322 -5.81 4.29 26.20
CA GLU A 322 -6.64 4.72 27.32
C GLU A 322 -7.30 6.08 27.02
N GLY A 323 -6.51 7.05 26.55
CA GLY A 323 -7.04 8.37 26.19
C GLY A 323 -8.03 8.35 25.02
N THR A 324 -7.88 7.40 24.08
CA THR A 324 -8.77 7.30 22.91
C THR A 324 -10.08 6.59 23.23
N PHE A 325 -10.05 5.55 24.08
CA PHE A 325 -11.19 4.66 24.31
C PHE A 325 -11.77 4.75 25.72
N GLY A 326 -11.08 5.40 26.67
CA GLY A 326 -11.49 5.43 28.09
C GLY A 326 -11.44 4.05 28.74
N LEU A 327 -10.60 3.15 28.23
CA LEU A 327 -10.45 1.77 28.72
C LEU A 327 -9.09 1.57 29.35
N ASP A 328 -9.03 0.81 30.45
CA ASP A 328 -7.79 0.40 31.10
C ASP A 328 -6.97 -0.53 30.17
N PHE A 329 -5.68 -0.26 30.03
CA PHE A 329 -4.76 -1.06 29.23
C PHE A 329 -4.17 -2.26 30.01
N SER A 330 -4.29 -2.26 31.35
CA SER A 330 -3.69 -3.28 32.21
C SER A 330 -4.03 -4.74 31.86
N PRO A 331 -5.25 -5.08 31.34
CA PRO A 331 -5.56 -6.47 30.96
C PRO A 331 -4.66 -7.05 29.85
N PHE A 332 -4.04 -6.21 29.02
CA PHE A 332 -3.14 -6.67 27.95
C PHE A 332 -1.72 -6.95 28.44
N LEU A 333 -1.30 -6.35 29.56
CA LEU A 333 0.09 -6.40 30.03
C LEU A 333 0.60 -7.82 30.25
N PRO A 334 -0.10 -8.74 30.95
CA PRO A 334 0.42 -10.08 31.20
C PRO A 334 0.67 -10.87 29.92
N PHE A 335 -0.09 -10.63 28.86
CA PHE A 335 0.13 -11.29 27.57
C PHE A 335 1.31 -10.66 26.83
N LEU A 336 1.40 -9.33 26.79
CA LEU A 336 2.50 -8.60 26.14
C LEU A 336 3.85 -8.89 26.81
N GLU A 337 3.90 -9.01 28.14
CA GLU A 337 5.09 -9.41 28.89
C GLU A 337 5.55 -10.85 28.54
N ARG A 338 4.61 -11.78 28.35
CA ARG A 338 4.94 -13.12 27.82
C ARG A 338 5.50 -13.06 26.40
N CYS A 339 4.93 -12.22 25.55
CA CYS A 339 5.45 -12.01 24.19
C CYS A 339 6.87 -11.41 24.23
N GLU A 340 7.14 -10.49 25.15
CA GLU A 340 8.47 -9.90 25.35
C GLU A 340 9.47 -10.97 25.83
N ALA A 341 9.13 -11.76 26.85
CA ALA A 341 9.95 -12.84 27.36
C ALA A 341 10.27 -13.91 26.28
N ALA A 342 9.34 -14.10 25.32
CA ALA A 342 9.53 -15.01 24.17
C ALA A 342 10.28 -14.36 22.98
N GLY A 343 10.61 -13.06 23.05
CA GLY A 343 11.31 -12.32 22.01
C GLY A 343 10.43 -11.87 20.83
N TYR A 344 9.10 -11.92 20.97
CA TYR A 344 8.15 -11.46 19.94
C TYR A 344 7.73 -10.01 20.09
N ALA A 345 7.87 -9.43 21.27
CA ALA A 345 7.58 -8.05 21.53
C ALA A 345 8.73 -7.38 22.27
N VAL A 346 8.71 -6.05 22.31
CA VAL A 346 9.65 -5.25 23.09
C VAL A 346 8.95 -3.98 23.55
N ARG A 347 9.22 -3.54 24.76
CA ARG A 347 8.76 -2.26 25.29
C ARG A 347 9.83 -1.20 25.08
N ARG A 348 9.54 -0.19 24.24
CA ARG A 348 10.46 0.94 23.98
C ARG A 348 9.69 2.24 23.96
N GLU A 349 10.22 3.28 24.60
CA GLU A 349 9.65 4.64 24.63
C GLU A 349 8.17 4.66 25.03
N GLY A 350 7.79 3.80 25.98
CA GLY A 350 6.40 3.66 26.46
C GLY A 350 5.47 2.88 25.54
N ALA A 351 5.92 2.42 24.38
CA ALA A 351 5.13 1.62 23.45
C ALA A 351 5.49 0.14 23.47
N TRP A 352 4.50 -0.71 23.27
CA TRP A 352 4.67 -2.13 22.94
C TRP A 352 4.79 -2.31 21.44
N ARG A 353 5.93 -2.84 20.97
CA ARG A 353 6.26 -3.03 19.56
C ARG A 353 6.51 -4.51 19.28
N LEU A 354 6.05 -5.00 18.14
CA LEU A 354 6.47 -6.33 17.70
C LEU A 354 7.91 -6.27 17.18
N THR A 355 8.68 -7.30 17.49
CA THR A 355 10.00 -7.56 16.88
C THR A 355 9.78 -8.09 15.45
N PRO A 356 10.82 -8.18 14.59
CA PRO A 356 10.70 -8.87 13.30
C PRO A 356 10.16 -10.30 13.44
N ARG A 357 10.58 -11.05 14.48
CA ARG A 357 10.01 -12.37 14.80
C ARG A 357 8.54 -12.30 15.23
N GLY A 358 8.16 -11.25 15.96
CA GLY A 358 6.77 -11.00 16.34
C GLY A 358 5.88 -10.69 15.15
N PHE A 359 6.38 -10.00 14.12
CA PHE A 359 5.63 -9.75 12.90
C PHE A 359 5.27 -11.04 12.15
N LEU A 360 6.14 -12.06 12.16
CA LEU A 360 5.86 -13.37 11.54
C LEU A 360 4.63 -14.07 12.16
N VAL A 361 4.38 -13.86 13.45
CA VAL A 361 3.26 -14.44 14.19
C VAL A 361 2.23 -13.39 14.61
N SER A 362 2.24 -12.23 13.97
CA SER A 362 1.41 -11.07 14.36
C SER A 362 -0.09 -11.37 14.38
N ASN A 363 -0.59 -12.23 13.49
CA ASN A 363 -2.01 -12.59 13.48
C ASN A 363 -2.43 -13.34 14.74
N GLN A 364 -1.58 -14.22 15.28
CA GLN A 364 -1.84 -14.92 16.54
C GLN A 364 -1.79 -13.95 17.72
N ILE A 365 -0.74 -13.10 17.80
CA ILE A 365 -0.62 -12.10 18.86
C ILE A 365 -1.80 -11.14 18.86
N ILE A 366 -2.22 -10.66 17.70
CA ILE A 366 -3.38 -9.77 17.56
C ILE A 366 -4.65 -10.50 17.99
N GLY A 367 -4.86 -11.75 17.55
CA GLY A 367 -6.04 -12.53 17.92
C GLY A 367 -6.20 -12.70 19.44
N GLU A 368 -5.12 -13.01 20.15
CA GLU A 368 -5.11 -13.11 21.62
C GLU A 368 -5.42 -11.76 22.28
N LEU A 369 -4.85 -10.66 21.80
CA LEU A 369 -5.15 -9.33 22.34
C LEU A 369 -6.58 -8.90 22.09
N LEU A 370 -7.15 -9.22 20.92
CA LEU A 370 -8.56 -8.93 20.64
C LEU A 370 -9.51 -9.69 21.57
N ALA A 371 -9.14 -10.92 21.98
CA ALA A 371 -9.91 -11.71 22.90
C ALA A 371 -9.93 -11.14 24.35
N LEU A 372 -8.94 -10.29 24.68
CA LEU A 372 -8.87 -9.59 25.99
C LEU A 372 -9.66 -8.28 26.02
N LEU A 373 -10.20 -7.81 24.88
CA LEU A 373 -11.02 -6.61 24.86
C LEU A 373 -12.31 -6.81 25.65
N PRO A 374 -12.67 -5.88 26.53
CA PRO A 374 -13.93 -5.96 27.25
C PRO A 374 -15.12 -5.89 26.29
N PRO A 375 -16.22 -6.58 26.60
CA PRO A 375 -17.45 -6.45 25.80
C PRO A 375 -17.87 -4.98 25.72
N CYS A 376 -18.48 -4.61 24.60
CA CYS A 376 -19.10 -3.29 24.50
C CYS A 376 -20.38 -3.27 25.37
N PRO A 377 -20.60 -2.20 26.13
CA PRO A 377 -21.83 -2.01 26.86
C PRO A 377 -23.05 -1.92 25.94
#